data_42d3c115bf88b899c5d1e14d1aea4ce0
#
_entry.id   42d3c115bf88b899c5d1e14d1aea4ce0
#
_cell.length_a   1.000
_cell.length_b   1.000
_cell.length_c   1.000
_cell.angle_alpha   90.00
_cell.angle_beta   90.00
_cell.angle_gamma   90.00
#
_symmetry.space_group_name_H-M   'P 1'
#
loop_
_entity.id
_entity.type
_entity.pdbx_description
1 polymer ?
#
loop_
_entity_poly.entity_id
_entity_poly.type
_entity_poly.pdbx_seq_one_letter_code
_entity_poly.pdbx_strand_id
1 'polypeptide(L)'
;MSIFHINVCDLKKSIPDIRVGDEVYLSGTVYTARDAAHKKIRELIENGGVLPFGLDGACIYYSGPTPEKPGQPIGSCGPTTSSRMDVHTPLLMDNGLIAMIGKGPRSPEVIDSIKKHCGIYFCAIGGAGALCARSVKKYEVIAFPELGCESVKKLEIEDFPVICGIDCRGNSIFQKGCI
;
A
#
# COMPACT_ATOMS: atom_id res chain seq x y z
N MET A 1 -6.08 -18.42 10.83
CA MET A 1 -6.08 -17.74 9.54
C MET A 1 -7.52 -17.41 9.21
N SER A 2 -7.86 -16.15 9.27
CA SER A 2 -9.21 -15.64 9.00
C SER A 2 -9.27 -14.99 7.62
N ILE A 3 -10.48 -14.86 7.06
CA ILE A 3 -10.70 -14.18 5.78
C ILE A 3 -11.55 -12.95 6.06
N PHE A 4 -11.11 -11.80 5.55
CA PHE A 4 -11.79 -10.51 5.69
C PHE A 4 -12.12 -9.92 4.32
N HIS A 5 -13.29 -9.33 4.17
CA HIS A 5 -13.66 -8.46 3.06
C HIS A 5 -13.86 -7.05 3.62
N ILE A 6 -12.98 -6.12 3.23
CA ILE A 6 -12.92 -4.80 3.88
C ILE A 6 -12.89 -3.69 2.83
N ASN A 7 -13.75 -2.69 3.00
CA ASN A 7 -13.58 -1.45 2.25
C ASN A 7 -12.47 -0.62 2.88
N VAL A 8 -11.59 -0.04 2.05
CA VAL A 8 -10.45 0.76 2.51
C VAL A 8 -10.87 1.92 3.41
N CYS A 9 -12.06 2.51 3.20
CA CYS A 9 -12.58 3.56 4.08
C CYS A 9 -12.90 3.08 5.52
N ASP A 10 -13.13 1.77 5.72
CA ASP A 10 -13.38 1.17 7.02
C ASP A 10 -12.14 0.50 7.63
N LEU A 11 -11.01 0.53 6.90
CA LEU A 11 -9.80 -0.19 7.27
C LEU A 11 -9.29 0.22 8.65
N LYS A 12 -9.32 1.51 8.98
CA LYS A 12 -8.89 2.04 10.29
C LYS A 12 -9.62 1.38 11.47
N LYS A 13 -10.90 1.01 11.29
CA LYS A 13 -11.70 0.32 12.30
C LYS A 13 -11.39 -1.18 12.36
N SER A 14 -11.05 -1.78 11.22
CA SER A 14 -10.85 -3.22 11.08
C SER A 14 -9.43 -3.67 11.45
N ILE A 15 -8.42 -2.80 11.33
CA ILE A 15 -7.01 -3.12 11.59
C ILE A 15 -6.79 -3.81 12.95
N PRO A 16 -7.42 -3.41 14.08
CA PRO A 16 -7.19 -4.04 15.37
C PRO A 16 -7.57 -5.54 15.43
N ASP A 17 -8.45 -6.00 14.53
CA ASP A 17 -8.93 -7.37 14.49
C ASP A 17 -8.11 -8.27 13.55
N ILE A 18 -7.39 -7.69 12.59
CA ILE A 18 -6.57 -8.41 11.62
C ILE A 18 -5.28 -8.88 12.28
N ARG A 19 -4.89 -10.12 12.01
CA ARG A 19 -3.66 -10.74 12.50
C ARG A 19 -2.73 -11.09 11.35
N VAL A 20 -1.46 -11.18 11.67
CA VAL A 20 -0.43 -11.67 10.73
C VAL A 20 -0.85 -13.01 10.13
N GLY A 21 -0.75 -13.11 8.80
CA GLY A 21 -1.14 -14.30 8.04
C GLY A 21 -2.61 -14.37 7.61
N ASP A 22 -3.48 -13.47 8.10
CA ASP A 22 -4.88 -13.43 7.64
C ASP A 22 -4.98 -12.99 6.18
N GLU A 23 -5.94 -13.57 5.46
CA GLU A 23 -6.28 -13.18 4.09
C GLU A 23 -7.26 -12.00 4.12
N VAL A 24 -6.98 -10.99 3.31
CA VAL A 24 -7.83 -9.80 3.23
C VAL A 24 -8.12 -9.48 1.77
N TYR A 25 -9.38 -9.26 1.46
CA TYR A 25 -9.86 -8.80 0.17
C TYR A 25 -10.24 -7.33 0.31
N LEU A 26 -9.44 -6.45 -0.28
CA LEU A 26 -9.62 -5.00 -0.17
C LEU A 26 -10.45 -4.46 -1.33
N SER A 27 -11.43 -3.61 -1.02
CA SER A 27 -12.21 -2.85 -2.01
C SER A 27 -12.18 -1.37 -1.68
N GLY A 28 -12.31 -0.50 -2.69
CA GLY A 28 -12.31 0.95 -2.53
C GLY A 28 -11.07 1.63 -3.10
N THR A 29 -10.71 2.78 -2.57
CA THR A 29 -9.63 3.61 -3.11
C THR A 29 -8.28 3.28 -2.49
N VAL A 30 -7.27 3.04 -3.34
CA VAL A 30 -5.86 2.99 -2.95
C VAL A 30 -5.02 3.90 -3.86
N TYR A 31 -3.86 4.33 -3.37
CA TYR A 31 -2.95 5.18 -4.14
C TYR A 31 -1.68 4.41 -4.48
N THR A 32 -1.16 4.56 -5.71
CA THR A 32 0.15 4.01 -6.03
C THR A 32 1.22 5.03 -5.73
N ALA A 33 2.30 4.61 -5.09
CA ALA A 33 3.52 5.38 -4.97
C ALA A 33 4.73 4.45 -4.85
N ARG A 34 5.81 4.78 -5.55
CA ARG A 34 7.11 4.11 -5.46
C ARG A 34 8.20 5.10 -5.12
N ASP A 35 9.44 4.71 -5.33
CA ASP A 35 10.66 5.42 -4.93
C ASP A 35 10.62 6.93 -5.23
N ALA A 36 10.44 7.29 -6.51
CA ALA A 36 10.45 8.70 -6.93
C ALA A 36 9.22 9.47 -6.41
N ALA A 37 8.04 8.86 -6.39
CA ALA A 37 6.84 9.48 -5.83
C ALA A 37 6.95 9.68 -4.32
N HIS A 38 7.47 8.70 -3.57
CA HIS A 38 7.70 8.84 -2.12
C HIS A 38 8.65 9.98 -1.80
N LYS A 39 9.74 10.13 -2.58
CA LYS A 39 10.69 11.25 -2.41
C LYS A 39 9.97 12.60 -2.56
N LYS A 40 9.15 12.76 -3.62
CA LYS A 40 8.40 14.01 -3.85
C LYS A 40 7.34 14.27 -2.77
N ILE A 41 6.62 13.22 -2.33
CA ILE A 41 5.63 13.33 -1.24
C ILE A 41 6.35 13.77 0.05
N ARG A 42 7.49 13.16 0.36
CA ARG A 42 8.32 13.55 1.51
C ARG A 42 8.75 15.03 1.43
N GLU A 43 9.27 15.46 0.29
CA GLU A 43 9.66 16.87 0.07
C GLU A 43 8.48 17.83 0.28
N LEU A 44 7.28 17.46 -0.15
CA LEU A 44 6.07 18.25 0.09
C LEU A 44 5.73 18.32 1.58
N ILE A 45 5.81 17.21 2.33
CA ILE A 45 5.57 17.19 3.78
C ILE A 45 6.57 18.10 4.50
N GLU A 46 7.86 17.94 4.20
CA GLU A 46 8.94 18.69 4.85
C GLU A 46 8.87 20.20 4.58
N ASN A 47 8.36 20.59 3.41
CA ASN A 47 8.20 21.99 3.01
C ASN A 47 6.81 22.57 3.26
N GLY A 48 5.89 21.85 3.88
CA GLY A 48 4.51 22.29 4.11
C GLY A 48 3.69 22.49 2.84
N GLY A 49 4.03 21.76 1.77
CA GLY A 49 3.35 21.80 0.48
C GLY A 49 2.02 21.05 0.47
N VAL A 50 1.24 21.25 -0.58
CA VAL A 50 -0.04 20.54 -0.77
C VAL A 50 0.22 19.12 -1.25
N LEU A 51 -0.28 18.14 -0.51
CA LEU A 51 -0.17 16.72 -0.87
C LEU A 51 -1.14 16.35 -2.00
N PRO A 52 -0.77 15.42 -2.87
CA PRO A 52 -1.61 15.00 -4.00
C PRO A 52 -2.88 14.25 -3.57
N PHE A 53 -2.92 13.75 -2.33
CA PHE A 53 -4.07 13.10 -1.70
C PHE A 53 -3.94 13.20 -0.18
N GLY A 54 -5.07 13.05 0.53
CA GLY A 54 -5.07 13.03 2.00
C GLY A 54 -4.40 11.75 2.51
N LEU A 55 -3.46 11.89 3.44
CA LEU A 55 -2.80 10.73 4.06
C LEU A 55 -3.61 10.10 5.19
N ASP A 56 -4.48 10.86 5.86
CA ASP A 56 -5.28 10.31 6.97
C ASP A 56 -6.17 9.17 6.51
N GLY A 57 -5.92 7.99 7.04
CA GLY A 57 -6.61 6.77 6.67
C GLY A 57 -6.23 6.19 5.30
N ALA A 58 -5.24 6.74 4.61
CA ALA A 58 -4.86 6.28 3.28
C ALA A 58 -4.21 4.90 3.29
N CYS A 59 -4.36 4.21 2.15
CA CYS A 59 -3.66 2.98 1.79
C CYS A 59 -2.80 3.23 0.55
N ILE A 60 -1.50 2.96 0.64
CA ILE A 60 -0.56 3.09 -0.48
C ILE A 60 -0.15 1.71 -0.98
N TYR A 61 -0.34 1.48 -2.27
CA TYR A 61 0.16 0.32 -2.99
C TYR A 61 1.49 0.62 -3.66
N TYR A 62 2.53 -0.07 -3.26
CA TYR A 62 3.88 0.06 -3.81
C TYR A 62 3.95 -0.64 -5.17
N SER A 63 3.44 0.02 -6.18
CA SER A 63 3.37 -0.48 -7.56
C SER A 63 3.67 0.61 -8.56
N GLY A 64 4.25 0.22 -9.68
CA GLY A 64 4.39 1.05 -10.88
C GLY A 64 3.72 0.32 -12.03
N PRO A 65 2.40 0.50 -12.22
CA PRO A 65 1.67 -0.20 -13.26
C PRO A 65 2.21 0.07 -14.65
N THR A 66 2.21 -0.96 -15.50
CA THR A 66 2.49 -0.77 -16.93
C THR A 66 1.29 -0.08 -17.61
N PRO A 67 1.52 0.57 -18.77
CA PRO A 67 0.42 1.16 -19.54
C PRO A 67 -0.71 0.15 -19.79
N GLU A 68 -1.91 0.68 -19.92
CA GLU A 68 -3.11 -0.09 -20.23
C GLU A 68 -3.01 -0.81 -21.57
N LYS A 69 -3.66 -1.97 -21.66
CA LYS A 69 -3.91 -2.67 -22.92
C LYS A 69 -5.34 -2.37 -23.40
N PRO A 70 -5.62 -2.50 -24.70
CA PRO A 70 -6.98 -2.30 -25.20
C PRO A 70 -8.01 -3.11 -24.40
N GLY A 71 -9.05 -2.44 -23.91
CA GLY A 71 -10.12 -3.05 -23.12
C GLY A 71 -9.81 -3.35 -21.65
N GLN A 72 -8.64 -2.92 -21.15
CA GLN A 72 -8.25 -3.05 -19.74
C GLN A 72 -8.02 -1.66 -19.12
N PRO A 73 -8.49 -1.41 -17.88
CA PRO A 73 -8.28 -0.13 -17.23
C PRO A 73 -6.80 0.14 -16.91
N ILE A 74 -5.99 -0.91 -16.72
CA ILE A 74 -4.57 -0.81 -16.34
C ILE A 74 -3.80 -2.02 -16.88
N GLY A 75 -2.50 -1.87 -17.09
CA GLY A 75 -1.62 -3.00 -17.43
C GLY A 75 -1.23 -3.82 -16.19
N SER A 76 -0.13 -4.54 -16.26
CA SER A 76 0.37 -5.32 -15.12
C SER A 76 0.61 -4.40 -13.90
N CYS A 77 0.04 -4.75 -12.75
CA CYS A 77 0.05 -3.95 -11.52
C CYS A 77 0.57 -4.79 -10.33
N GLY A 78 1.79 -5.32 -10.46
CA GLY A 78 2.42 -6.12 -9.41
C GLY A 78 3.12 -5.29 -8.34
N PRO A 79 3.29 -5.84 -7.11
CA PRO A 79 3.97 -5.15 -6.02
C PRO A 79 5.47 -5.02 -6.28
N THR A 80 6.05 -3.90 -5.89
CA THR A 80 7.51 -3.73 -5.81
C THR A 80 8.03 -4.08 -4.41
N THR A 81 9.36 -4.25 -4.28
CA THR A 81 10.02 -4.50 -3.00
C THR A 81 9.83 -3.32 -2.04
N SER A 82 9.23 -3.58 -0.89
CA SER A 82 8.77 -2.54 0.03
C SER A 82 9.88 -1.87 0.83
N SER A 83 10.99 -2.57 1.10
CA SER A 83 12.11 -2.04 1.90
C SER A 83 12.74 -0.77 1.32
N ARG A 84 12.59 -0.53 0.01
CA ARG A 84 13.06 0.71 -0.62
C ARG A 84 12.31 1.96 -0.16
N MET A 85 11.05 1.79 0.30
CA MET A 85 10.22 2.87 0.82
C MET A 85 10.37 3.08 2.33
N ASP A 86 11.16 2.21 3.02
CA ASP A 86 11.25 2.24 4.49
C ASP A 86 11.76 3.57 5.05
N VAL A 87 12.68 4.22 4.34
CA VAL A 87 13.21 5.55 4.71
C VAL A 87 12.15 6.65 4.72
N HIS A 88 11.04 6.46 4.02
CA HIS A 88 9.94 7.45 3.90
C HIS A 88 8.75 7.09 4.79
N THR A 89 8.52 5.79 5.02
CA THR A 89 7.30 5.27 5.63
C THR A 89 6.97 5.86 7.00
N PRO A 90 7.92 5.97 7.97
CA PRO A 90 7.59 6.54 9.27
C PRO A 90 7.02 7.97 9.17
N LEU A 91 7.62 8.83 8.33
CA LEU A 91 7.14 10.18 8.12
C LEU A 91 5.72 10.22 7.54
N LEU A 92 5.40 9.34 6.58
CA LEU A 92 4.07 9.26 6.02
C LEU A 92 3.05 8.77 7.05
N MET A 93 3.44 7.82 7.91
CA MET A 93 2.60 7.34 9.00
C MET A 93 2.37 8.40 10.08
N ASP A 94 3.38 9.21 10.42
CA ASP A 94 3.24 10.37 11.32
C ASP A 94 2.24 11.41 10.74
N ASN A 95 2.01 11.39 9.42
CA ASN A 95 1.05 12.26 8.72
C ASN A 95 -0.28 11.54 8.36
N GLY A 96 -0.54 10.36 8.93
CA GLY A 96 -1.85 9.71 8.86
C GLY A 96 -1.95 8.49 7.94
N LEU A 97 -0.87 8.09 7.22
CA LEU A 97 -0.87 6.84 6.46
C LEU A 97 -1.08 5.66 7.41
N ILE A 98 -2.06 4.79 7.13
CA ILE A 98 -2.36 3.64 8.00
C ILE A 98 -2.05 2.29 7.36
N ALA A 99 -2.06 2.20 6.03
CA ALA A 99 -1.92 0.93 5.35
C ALA A 99 -0.96 1.01 4.16
N MET A 100 -0.21 -0.05 3.99
CA MET A 100 0.71 -0.22 2.87
C MET A 100 0.53 -1.59 2.25
N ILE A 101 0.59 -1.67 0.92
CA ILE A 101 0.56 -2.92 0.17
C ILE A 101 1.86 -3.04 -0.62
N GLY A 102 2.56 -4.17 -0.48
CA GLY A 102 3.82 -4.38 -1.19
C GLY A 102 4.29 -5.82 -1.15
N LYS A 103 5.60 -6.04 -1.17
CA LYS A 103 6.21 -7.37 -0.99
C LYS A 103 7.55 -7.29 -0.24
N GLY A 104 7.89 -8.40 0.43
CA GLY A 104 9.13 -8.53 1.19
C GLY A 104 9.07 -7.91 2.59
N PRO A 105 10.13 -8.09 3.38
CA PRO A 105 10.19 -7.61 4.76
C PRO A 105 10.27 -6.09 4.84
N ARG A 106 10.06 -5.58 6.04
CA ARG A 106 10.20 -4.16 6.39
C ARG A 106 11.27 -3.99 7.47
N SER A 107 11.83 -2.79 7.57
CA SER A 107 12.80 -2.45 8.60
C SER A 107 12.17 -2.38 10.00
N PRO A 108 12.98 -2.51 11.08
CA PRO A 108 12.49 -2.36 12.45
C PRO A 108 11.79 -1.02 12.70
N GLU A 109 12.29 0.07 12.13
CA GLU A 109 11.73 1.42 12.26
C GLU A 109 10.31 1.51 11.68
N VAL A 110 10.06 0.81 10.57
CA VAL A 110 8.72 0.71 9.98
C VAL A 110 7.80 -0.13 10.86
N ILE A 111 8.28 -1.24 11.42
CA ILE A 111 7.50 -2.08 12.34
C ILE A 111 7.11 -1.27 13.60
N ASP A 112 8.04 -0.51 14.15
CA ASP A 112 7.76 0.36 15.31
C ASP A 112 6.77 1.48 14.97
N SER A 113 6.86 2.06 13.76
CA SER A 113 5.89 3.03 13.27
C SER A 113 4.49 2.41 13.08
N ILE A 114 4.40 1.19 12.55
CA ILE A 114 3.14 0.43 12.43
C ILE A 114 2.50 0.25 13.82
N LYS A 115 3.27 -0.14 14.84
CA LYS A 115 2.78 -0.27 16.22
C LYS A 115 2.29 1.06 16.80
N LYS A 116 3.10 2.12 16.63
CA LYS A 116 2.82 3.47 17.12
C LYS A 116 1.49 4.01 16.60
N HIS A 117 1.22 3.81 15.31
CA HIS A 117 0.07 4.39 14.61
C HIS A 117 -1.11 3.41 14.44
N CYS A 118 -1.01 2.20 14.99
CA CYS A 118 -1.98 1.12 14.74
C CYS A 118 -2.21 0.90 13.24
N GLY A 119 -1.12 0.91 12.47
CA GLY A 119 -1.14 0.70 11.03
C GLY A 119 -1.07 -0.78 10.66
N ILE A 120 -1.02 -1.06 9.36
CA ILE A 120 -0.93 -2.42 8.83
C ILE A 120 -0.10 -2.47 7.55
N TYR A 121 0.64 -3.55 7.37
CA TYR A 121 1.33 -3.84 6.13
C TYR A 121 0.80 -5.12 5.51
N PHE A 122 0.32 -5.01 4.28
CA PHE A 122 -0.16 -6.13 3.49
C PHE A 122 0.87 -6.57 2.44
N CYS A 123 0.94 -7.87 2.23
CA CYS A 123 1.70 -8.48 1.16
C CYS A 123 0.78 -8.85 0.01
N ALA A 124 1.06 -8.32 -1.18
CA ALA A 124 0.47 -8.81 -2.41
C ALA A 124 1.38 -9.86 -3.06
N ILE A 125 0.80 -10.77 -3.84
CA ILE A 125 1.53 -11.86 -4.46
C ILE A 125 2.50 -11.33 -5.51
N GLY A 126 3.80 -11.55 -5.29
CA GLY A 126 4.85 -11.21 -6.27
C GLY A 126 4.73 -12.06 -7.53
N GLY A 127 4.97 -11.44 -8.71
CA GLY A 127 4.83 -12.13 -10.00
C GLY A 127 3.39 -12.19 -10.56
N ALA A 128 2.38 -11.94 -9.74
CA ALA A 128 0.96 -11.99 -10.11
C ALA A 128 0.41 -10.63 -10.59
N GLY A 129 1.21 -9.79 -11.24
CA GLY A 129 0.81 -8.43 -11.65
C GLY A 129 -0.42 -8.38 -12.54
N ALA A 130 -0.63 -9.40 -13.39
CA ALA A 130 -1.84 -9.52 -14.20
C ALA A 130 -3.07 -9.89 -13.37
N LEU A 131 -2.91 -10.69 -12.30
CA LEU A 131 -3.97 -11.01 -11.36
C LEU A 131 -4.37 -9.77 -10.55
N CYS A 132 -3.39 -9.07 -10.00
CA CYS A 132 -3.61 -7.81 -9.28
C CYS A 132 -4.35 -6.77 -10.15
N ALA A 133 -3.99 -6.68 -11.44
CA ALA A 133 -4.64 -5.77 -12.38
C ALA A 133 -6.13 -6.05 -12.59
N ARG A 134 -6.59 -7.31 -12.46
CA ARG A 134 -8.02 -7.67 -12.59
C ARG A 134 -8.89 -7.05 -11.49
N SER A 135 -8.32 -6.84 -10.31
CA SER A 135 -9.01 -6.19 -9.19
C SER A 135 -9.11 -4.67 -9.37
N VAL A 136 -8.34 -4.07 -10.30
CA VAL A 136 -8.40 -2.64 -10.56
C VAL A 136 -9.54 -2.35 -11.54
N LYS A 137 -10.52 -1.55 -11.12
CA LYS A 137 -11.69 -1.18 -11.93
C LYS A 137 -11.53 0.15 -12.63
N LYS A 138 -10.84 1.10 -11.99
CA LYS A 138 -10.52 2.42 -12.53
C LYS A 138 -9.16 2.88 -12.03
N TYR A 139 -8.50 3.72 -12.82
CA TYR A 139 -7.32 4.44 -12.36
C TYR A 139 -7.31 5.86 -12.91
N GLU A 140 -6.63 6.74 -12.20
CA GLU A 140 -6.42 8.12 -12.59
C GLU A 140 -5.01 8.55 -12.13
N VAL A 141 -4.24 9.19 -13.01
CA VAL A 141 -2.97 9.82 -12.62
C VAL A 141 -3.31 11.13 -11.93
N ILE A 142 -3.02 11.24 -10.64
CA ILE A 142 -3.38 12.42 -9.83
C ILE A 142 -2.19 13.33 -9.51
N ALA A 143 -0.94 12.83 -9.63
CA ALA A 143 0.25 13.65 -9.43
C ALA A 143 1.48 13.07 -10.12
N PHE A 144 2.42 13.95 -10.39
CA PHE A 144 3.76 13.66 -10.95
C PHE A 144 3.71 12.85 -12.26
N PRO A 145 2.91 13.29 -13.26
CA PRO A 145 2.76 12.55 -14.52
C PRO A 145 4.09 12.34 -15.26
N GLU A 146 5.06 13.23 -15.04
CA GLU A 146 6.41 13.14 -15.57
C GLU A 146 7.20 11.90 -15.09
N LEU A 147 6.78 11.29 -13.97
CA LEU A 147 7.40 10.06 -13.44
C LEU A 147 6.91 8.79 -14.18
N GLY A 148 5.99 8.90 -15.12
CA GLY A 148 5.50 7.78 -15.91
C GLY A 148 4.88 6.67 -15.05
N CYS A 149 5.44 5.46 -15.06
CA CYS A 149 4.93 4.35 -14.25
C CYS A 149 5.01 4.61 -12.74
N GLU A 150 5.91 5.48 -12.27
CA GLU A 150 6.05 5.88 -10.87
C GLU A 150 5.20 7.10 -10.48
N SER A 151 4.40 7.67 -11.39
CA SER A 151 3.43 8.71 -11.03
C SER A 151 2.45 8.21 -9.97
N VAL A 152 1.94 9.12 -9.16
CA VAL A 152 0.89 8.79 -8.19
C VAL A 152 -0.43 8.58 -8.94
N LYS A 153 -0.99 7.40 -8.77
CA LYS A 153 -2.30 7.04 -9.34
C LYS A 153 -3.28 6.74 -8.23
N LYS A 154 -4.50 7.21 -8.40
CA LYS A 154 -5.66 6.78 -7.63
C LYS A 154 -6.25 5.56 -8.33
N LEU A 155 -6.35 4.45 -7.61
CA LEU A 155 -6.97 3.21 -8.09
C LEU A 155 -8.27 2.96 -7.33
N GLU A 156 -9.32 2.57 -8.06
CA GLU A 156 -10.49 1.93 -7.48
C GLU A 156 -10.35 0.42 -7.64
N ILE A 157 -10.27 -0.28 -6.53
CA ILE A 157 -10.08 -1.73 -6.49
C ILE A 157 -11.32 -2.45 -5.96
N GLU A 158 -11.49 -3.70 -6.37
CA GLU A 158 -12.54 -4.59 -5.91
C GLU A 158 -11.95 -5.97 -5.64
N ASP A 159 -12.19 -6.48 -4.43
CA ASP A 159 -11.70 -7.78 -3.95
C ASP A 159 -10.21 -8.02 -4.23
N PHE A 160 -9.39 -7.02 -3.98
CA PHE A 160 -7.95 -7.10 -4.19
C PHE A 160 -7.32 -8.00 -3.11
N PRO A 161 -6.78 -9.18 -3.50
CA PRO A 161 -6.31 -10.17 -2.54
C PRO A 161 -4.95 -9.80 -1.96
N VAL A 162 -4.85 -9.75 -0.65
CA VAL A 162 -3.61 -9.52 0.11
C VAL A 162 -3.56 -10.39 1.34
N ILE A 163 -2.38 -10.55 1.91
CA ILE A 163 -2.15 -11.24 3.18
C ILE A 163 -1.60 -10.22 4.18
N CYS A 164 -2.08 -10.24 5.42
CA CYS A 164 -1.50 -9.43 6.48
C CYS A 164 -0.04 -9.86 6.73
N GLY A 165 0.89 -9.02 6.27
CA GLY A 165 2.32 -9.26 6.42
C GLY A 165 2.87 -8.79 7.75
N ILE A 166 2.38 -7.65 8.27
CA ILE A 166 2.70 -7.11 9.59
C ILE A 166 1.42 -6.50 10.15
N ASP A 167 0.98 -7.01 11.31
CA ASP A 167 -0.20 -6.50 12.01
C ASP A 167 0.12 -5.28 12.88
N CYS A 168 -0.92 -4.61 13.39
CA CYS A 168 -0.77 -3.40 14.22
C CYS A 168 -0.07 -3.62 15.57
N ARG A 169 0.21 -4.86 15.94
CA ARG A 169 0.99 -5.24 17.14
C ARG A 169 2.46 -5.43 16.81
N GLY A 170 2.84 -5.36 15.53
CA GLY A 170 4.21 -5.55 15.06
C GLY A 170 4.60 -7.01 14.84
N ASN A 171 3.65 -7.96 14.90
CA ASN A 171 3.93 -9.32 14.48
C ASN A 171 4.13 -9.35 12.97
N SER A 172 5.06 -10.17 12.49
CA SER A 172 5.46 -10.20 11.07
C SER A 172 5.63 -11.63 10.58
N ILE A 173 5.10 -11.94 9.39
CA ILE A 173 5.33 -13.23 8.72
C ILE A 173 6.82 -13.47 8.38
N PHE A 174 7.65 -12.43 8.41
CA PHE A 174 9.08 -12.49 8.10
C PHE A 174 9.96 -12.74 9.33
N GLN A 175 9.41 -12.74 10.54
CA GLN A 175 10.16 -13.07 11.75
C GLN A 175 10.33 -14.59 11.85
N LYS A 176 11.57 -15.05 12.06
CA LYS A 176 11.85 -16.47 12.26
C LYS A 176 11.11 -16.96 13.51
N GLY A 177 10.17 -17.90 13.34
CA GLY A 177 9.43 -18.53 14.44
C GLY A 177 7.92 -18.35 14.42
N CYS A 178 7.34 -17.70 13.40
CA CYS A 178 5.89 -17.51 13.26
C CYS A 178 5.26 -18.41 12.18
N ILE A 179 5.73 -19.69 12.07
CA ILE A 179 5.04 -20.75 11.31
C ILE A 179 4.93 -21.96 12.21
#